data_63069946863dad3767f9970707002d87
#
_entry.id   63069946863dad3767f9970707002d87
#
_cell.length_a   1.000
_cell.length_b   1.000
_cell.length_c   1.000
_cell.angle_alpha   90.00
_cell.angle_beta   90.00
_cell.angle_gamma   90.00
#
_symmetry.space_group_name_H-M   'P 1'
#
loop_
_entity.id
_entity.type
_entity.pdbx_description
1 polymer ?
#
loop_
_entity_poly.entity_id
_entity_poly.type
_entity_poly.pdbx_seq_one_letter_code
_entity_poly.pdbx_strand_id
1 'polypeptide(L)'
;MKKERFVDWWKQDKRYMTLLKAVLMALLPLLCCLVRTAAEGRSIGQVYLPSSEWNDELFYFKQVEGIVNYGFPRGYFGFNESHALQLSFAAWSPVLVFPWILWGLLFGWNLLSPVICNVVLLTITMFVFVWLVKPTWKQLGILTVLFSLYSLFVRYMLSGMPEVICFSLLILFYGLAMSYLKKESRGKLIAMFVISVLLTLMRPYMLLFLALACYFWICRNKKAGWIGSILIVAATGITYALIKHYLGAEYFTPLFYTDWITTFFTDGIGAGFRNLFGTLYWKGLEFYRHCIEGGRNGLASGAFFDGYLLVLLILLVQSFLDIRTLRRAKRVERIAMEPEDKKVREALFGPYTLTEDRKRELHNQLVI
;
A
#
# COMPACT_ATOMS: atom_id res chain seq x y z
N MET A 1 1.49 -34.09 33.16
CA MET A 1 2.81 -33.46 33.28
C MET A 1 3.45 -33.03 31.94
N LYS A 2 3.50 -33.84 30.87
CA LYS A 2 4.13 -33.43 29.60
C LYS A 2 3.30 -32.40 28.78
N LYS A 3 1.98 -32.48 28.85
CA LYS A 3 1.06 -31.60 28.08
C LYS A 3 1.02 -30.17 28.64
N GLU A 4 1.09 -30.03 29.96
CA GLU A 4 1.11 -28.71 30.63
C GLU A 4 2.41 -27.97 30.40
N ARG A 5 3.58 -28.64 30.44
CA ARG A 5 4.88 -28.05 30.11
C ARG A 5 4.97 -27.55 28.65
N PHE A 6 4.34 -28.27 27.72
CA PHE A 6 4.31 -27.84 26.32
C PHE A 6 3.42 -26.60 26.13
N VAL A 7 2.28 -26.54 26.82
CA VAL A 7 1.37 -25.37 26.79
C VAL A 7 2.01 -24.14 27.43
N ASP A 8 2.76 -24.33 28.52
CA ASP A 8 3.45 -23.24 29.20
C ASP A 8 4.66 -22.73 28.41
N TRP A 9 5.44 -23.63 27.80
CA TRP A 9 6.51 -23.27 26.88
C TRP A 9 5.95 -22.50 25.67
N TRP A 10 4.84 -22.93 25.11
CA TRP A 10 4.13 -22.26 24.00
C TRP A 10 3.63 -20.86 24.36
N LYS A 11 3.29 -20.62 25.62
CA LYS A 11 2.87 -19.30 26.12
C LYS A 11 4.05 -18.38 26.47
N GLN A 12 5.18 -18.92 26.86
CA GLN A 12 6.31 -18.14 27.38
C GLN A 12 7.14 -17.42 26.30
N ASP A 13 7.23 -17.93 25.07
CA ASP A 13 8.08 -17.33 24.05
C ASP A 13 7.30 -16.60 22.95
N LYS A 14 6.79 -15.42 23.32
CA LYS A 14 6.07 -14.52 22.39
C LYS A 14 6.91 -14.13 21.15
N ARG A 15 8.25 -14.11 21.27
CA ARG A 15 9.16 -13.76 20.15
C ARG A 15 9.26 -14.89 19.14
N TYR A 16 9.43 -16.12 19.63
CA TYR A 16 9.48 -17.31 18.78
C TYR A 16 8.21 -17.48 17.97
N MET A 17 7.06 -17.32 18.59
CA MET A 17 5.76 -17.37 17.91
C MET A 17 5.57 -16.26 16.87
N THR A 18 6.10 -15.06 17.14
CA THR A 18 6.09 -13.98 16.17
C THR A 18 7.00 -14.31 14.99
N LEU A 19 8.19 -14.86 15.25
CA LEU A 19 9.14 -15.30 14.22
C LEU A 19 8.51 -16.40 13.35
N LEU A 20 7.90 -17.41 13.95
CA LEU A 20 7.23 -18.49 13.21
C LEU A 20 6.15 -17.93 12.27
N LYS A 21 5.28 -17.06 12.78
CA LYS A 21 4.26 -16.40 11.96
C LYS A 21 4.86 -15.57 10.82
N ALA A 22 5.95 -14.85 11.10
CA ALA A 22 6.63 -14.04 10.11
C ALA A 22 7.25 -14.90 9.00
N VAL A 23 7.88 -16.03 9.35
CA VAL A 23 8.43 -16.99 8.37
C VAL A 23 7.31 -17.62 7.55
N LEU A 24 6.21 -18.07 8.17
CA LEU A 24 5.09 -18.65 7.44
C LEU A 24 4.49 -17.66 6.43
N MET A 25 4.31 -16.41 6.85
CA MET A 25 3.77 -15.39 5.94
C MET A 25 4.76 -14.97 4.86
N ALA A 26 6.06 -14.98 5.15
CA ALA A 26 7.12 -14.71 4.18
C ALA A 26 7.19 -15.76 3.07
N LEU A 27 6.84 -17.00 3.34
CA LEU A 27 6.79 -18.08 2.34
C LEU A 27 5.59 -17.97 1.40
N LEU A 28 4.54 -17.22 1.80
CA LEU A 28 3.30 -17.15 1.04
C LEU A 28 3.47 -16.66 -0.41
N PRO A 29 4.22 -15.57 -0.71
CA PRO A 29 4.44 -15.12 -2.09
C PRO A 29 5.05 -16.22 -2.97
N LEU A 30 6.08 -16.89 -2.47
CA LEU A 30 6.74 -17.99 -3.19
C LEU A 30 5.76 -19.16 -3.42
N LEU A 31 5.01 -19.57 -2.40
CA LEU A 31 4.05 -20.66 -2.51
C LEU A 31 2.94 -20.33 -3.53
N CYS A 32 2.42 -19.11 -3.52
CA CYS A 32 1.43 -18.67 -4.50
C CYS A 32 1.98 -18.73 -5.93
N CYS A 33 3.22 -18.30 -6.15
CA CYS A 33 3.87 -18.38 -7.45
C CYS A 33 4.09 -19.83 -7.89
N LEU A 34 4.56 -20.70 -7.01
CA LEU A 34 4.76 -22.12 -7.30
C LEU A 34 3.45 -22.82 -7.65
N VAL A 35 2.39 -22.59 -6.87
CA VAL A 35 1.07 -23.17 -7.14
C VAL A 35 0.53 -22.68 -8.47
N ARG A 36 0.65 -21.38 -8.76
CA ARG A 36 0.16 -20.79 -10.01
C ARG A 36 0.90 -21.36 -11.22
N THR A 37 2.24 -21.36 -11.21
CA THR A 37 3.03 -21.88 -12.33
C THR A 37 2.84 -23.40 -12.52
N ALA A 38 2.72 -24.16 -11.42
CA ALA A 38 2.43 -25.59 -11.49
C ALA A 38 1.03 -25.86 -12.09
N ALA A 39 0.02 -25.07 -11.74
CA ALA A 39 -1.32 -25.16 -12.32
C ALA A 39 -1.34 -24.85 -13.82
N GLU A 40 -0.38 -24.05 -14.30
CA GLU A 40 -0.17 -23.74 -15.71
C GLU A 40 0.76 -24.75 -16.42
N GLY A 41 1.20 -25.80 -15.73
CA GLY A 41 2.09 -26.84 -16.28
C GLY A 41 3.53 -26.37 -16.54
N ARG A 42 3.97 -25.28 -15.87
CA ARG A 42 5.32 -24.70 -16.00
C ARG A 42 6.00 -24.48 -14.66
N SER A 43 7.29 -24.25 -14.67
CA SER A 43 8.07 -23.81 -13.50
C SER A 43 8.25 -22.28 -13.48
N ILE A 44 8.63 -21.72 -12.33
CA ILE A 44 8.95 -20.27 -12.24
C ILE A 44 10.08 -19.89 -13.21
N GLY A 45 11.06 -20.75 -13.43
CA GLY A 45 12.17 -20.51 -14.35
C GLY A 45 11.76 -20.47 -15.83
N GLN A 46 10.53 -20.88 -16.15
CA GLN A 46 9.95 -20.82 -17.50
C GLN A 46 9.03 -19.62 -17.72
N VAL A 47 8.92 -18.74 -16.72
CA VAL A 47 8.21 -17.46 -16.88
C VAL A 47 9.08 -16.52 -17.71
N TYR A 48 8.53 -15.99 -18.78
CA TYR A 48 9.19 -15.04 -19.67
C TYR A 48 8.37 -13.76 -19.82
N LEU A 49 9.04 -12.66 -20.16
CA LEU A 49 8.41 -11.39 -20.41
C LEU A 49 8.13 -11.17 -21.91
N PRO A 50 7.02 -10.55 -22.28
CA PRO A 50 5.93 -10.13 -21.41
C PRO A 50 5.09 -11.34 -20.98
N SER A 51 4.75 -11.41 -19.69
CA SER A 51 3.87 -12.44 -19.14
C SER A 51 2.40 -12.02 -19.17
N SER A 52 2.15 -10.76 -19.41
CA SER A 52 0.84 -10.14 -19.60
C SER A 52 0.67 -9.67 -21.05
N GLU A 53 -0.56 -9.32 -21.43
CA GLU A 53 -0.86 -8.76 -22.74
C GLU A 53 -0.33 -7.33 -22.95
N TRP A 54 0.35 -6.77 -21.95
CA TRP A 54 0.77 -5.37 -21.91
C TRP A 54 2.26 -5.25 -22.23
N ASN A 55 2.59 -4.46 -23.24
CA ASN A 55 3.98 -4.17 -23.63
C ASN A 55 4.79 -3.42 -22.55
N ASP A 56 4.13 -2.86 -21.56
CA ASP A 56 4.76 -2.09 -20.47
C ASP A 56 5.83 -2.89 -19.73
N GLU A 57 5.67 -4.21 -19.61
CA GLU A 57 6.65 -5.07 -18.95
C GLU A 57 8.03 -4.99 -19.59
N LEU A 58 8.09 -5.06 -20.92
CA LEU A 58 9.34 -4.97 -21.67
C LEU A 58 9.92 -3.55 -21.59
N PHE A 59 9.04 -2.56 -21.55
CA PHE A 59 9.46 -1.18 -21.40
C PHE A 59 10.20 -0.94 -20.07
N TYR A 60 9.62 -1.36 -18.94
CA TYR A 60 10.28 -1.27 -17.64
C TYR A 60 11.55 -2.11 -17.58
N PHE A 61 11.51 -3.31 -18.16
CA PHE A 61 12.69 -4.17 -18.25
C PHE A 61 13.85 -3.48 -18.96
N LYS A 62 13.60 -2.85 -20.11
CA LYS A 62 14.60 -2.13 -20.92
C LYS A 62 15.12 -0.87 -20.23
N GLN A 63 14.30 -0.17 -19.46
CA GLN A 63 14.74 0.96 -18.65
C GLN A 63 15.80 0.53 -17.62
N VAL A 64 15.55 -0.55 -16.92
CA VAL A 64 16.50 -1.12 -15.94
C VAL A 64 17.73 -1.65 -16.64
N GLU A 65 17.60 -2.39 -17.74
CA GLU A 65 18.71 -2.88 -18.56
C GLU A 65 19.64 -1.74 -18.99
N GLY A 66 19.04 -0.63 -19.43
CA GLY A 66 19.81 0.58 -19.81
C GLY A 66 20.63 1.13 -18.67
N ILE A 67 20.04 1.25 -17.48
CA ILE A 67 20.76 1.76 -16.29
C ILE A 67 21.85 0.79 -15.84
N VAL A 68 21.58 -0.51 -15.81
CA VAL A 68 22.55 -1.54 -15.37
C VAL A 68 23.75 -1.60 -16.32
N ASN A 69 23.51 -1.56 -17.62
CA ASN A 69 24.56 -1.74 -18.62
C ASN A 69 25.30 -0.44 -19.00
N TYR A 70 24.65 0.71 -18.88
CA TYR A 70 25.19 1.99 -19.40
C TYR A 70 25.18 3.12 -18.37
N GLY A 71 24.72 2.88 -17.15
CA GLY A 71 24.66 3.88 -16.08
C GLY A 71 23.55 4.92 -16.22
N PHE A 72 22.73 4.85 -17.26
CA PHE A 72 21.59 5.75 -17.48
C PHE A 72 20.46 5.02 -18.22
N PRO A 73 19.20 5.45 -18.06
CA PRO A 73 18.09 4.83 -18.78
C PRO A 73 18.23 5.13 -20.28
N ARG A 74 18.36 4.07 -21.05
CA ARG A 74 18.12 4.16 -22.49
C ARG A 74 16.63 3.91 -22.69
N GLY A 75 15.86 4.96 -22.87
CA GLY A 75 14.48 4.83 -23.23
C GLY A 75 14.38 4.23 -24.61
N TYR A 76 14.11 2.95 -24.69
CA TYR A 76 13.57 2.34 -25.91
C TYR A 76 12.08 2.30 -25.76
N PHE A 77 11.40 2.92 -26.71
CA PHE A 77 9.95 2.85 -26.77
C PHE A 77 9.55 2.25 -28.09
N GLY A 78 9.02 1.04 -28.03
CA GLY A 78 8.61 0.29 -29.20
C GLY A 78 7.14 0.44 -29.58
N PHE A 79 6.42 1.36 -28.96
CA PHE A 79 5.04 1.60 -29.34
C PHE A 79 5.06 2.45 -30.64
N ASN A 80 4.55 1.87 -31.72
CA ASN A 80 4.58 2.46 -33.05
C ASN A 80 6.01 2.74 -33.60
N GLU A 81 6.98 1.95 -33.20
CA GLU A 81 8.37 1.98 -33.71
C GLU A 81 9.10 3.30 -33.54
N SER A 82 8.65 4.17 -32.64
CA SER A 82 8.89 5.55 -32.92
C SER A 82 10.12 6.16 -32.27
N HIS A 83 10.61 5.75 -31.09
CA HIS A 83 11.69 6.55 -30.50
C HIS A 83 12.55 5.81 -29.48
N ALA A 84 13.86 5.83 -29.69
CA ALA A 84 14.86 5.63 -28.65
C ALA A 84 15.11 6.97 -27.97
N LEU A 85 14.75 7.13 -26.71
CA LEU A 85 15.00 8.33 -25.94
C LEU A 85 16.08 8.05 -24.90
N GLN A 86 17.07 8.93 -24.83
CA GLN A 86 18.01 8.94 -23.72
C GLN A 86 17.34 9.60 -22.50
N LEU A 87 17.63 9.07 -21.30
CA LEU A 87 17.17 9.63 -20.03
C LEU A 87 15.65 9.78 -19.90
N SER A 88 14.86 9.04 -20.66
CA SER A 88 13.41 9.11 -20.58
C SER A 88 12.84 7.89 -19.88
N PHE A 89 11.86 8.15 -19.03
CA PHE A 89 11.02 7.12 -18.41
C PHE A 89 9.62 7.20 -18.98
N ALA A 90 8.93 6.07 -18.96
CA ALA A 90 7.50 5.99 -19.28
C ALA A 90 6.68 6.91 -18.39
N ALA A 91 5.39 6.69 -18.36
CA ALA A 91 4.41 7.47 -17.61
C ALA A 91 4.79 7.76 -16.14
N TRP A 92 5.63 6.91 -15.52
CA TRP A 92 5.96 6.98 -14.12
C TRP A 92 7.43 7.38 -13.87
N SER A 93 7.72 7.82 -12.64
CA SER A 93 9.06 8.21 -12.22
C SER A 93 10.02 7.00 -12.21
N PRO A 94 11.32 7.22 -12.53
CA PRO A 94 12.37 6.19 -12.43
C PRO A 94 12.51 5.59 -11.04
N VAL A 95 12.07 6.29 -10.01
CA VAL A 95 12.05 5.80 -8.63
C VAL A 95 11.22 4.51 -8.52
N LEU A 96 10.24 4.33 -9.40
CA LEU A 96 9.41 3.12 -9.42
C LEU A 96 10.20 1.83 -9.62
N VAL A 97 11.21 1.84 -10.47
CA VAL A 97 12.03 0.66 -10.80
C VAL A 97 13.33 0.60 -10.01
N PHE A 98 13.55 1.49 -9.04
CA PHE A 98 14.78 1.57 -8.25
C PHE A 98 15.17 0.24 -7.56
N PRO A 99 14.28 -0.54 -6.94
CA PRO A 99 14.64 -1.84 -6.38
C PRO A 99 15.15 -2.84 -7.42
N TRP A 100 14.60 -2.81 -8.63
CA TRP A 100 15.06 -3.64 -9.73
C TRP A 100 16.44 -3.20 -10.25
N ILE A 101 16.73 -1.90 -10.25
CA ILE A 101 18.07 -1.38 -10.60
C ILE A 101 19.09 -1.90 -9.59
N LEU A 102 18.81 -1.82 -8.30
CA LEU A 102 19.69 -2.38 -7.27
C LEU A 102 19.91 -3.88 -7.44
N TRP A 103 18.83 -4.61 -7.74
CA TRP A 103 18.92 -6.03 -8.03
C TRP A 103 19.82 -6.31 -9.22
N GLY A 104 19.60 -5.59 -10.33
CA GLY A 104 20.38 -5.75 -11.56
C GLY A 104 21.87 -5.43 -11.39
N LEU A 105 22.21 -4.40 -10.60
CA LEU A 105 23.58 -4.05 -10.29
C LEU A 105 24.29 -5.09 -9.41
N LEU A 106 23.57 -5.77 -8.52
CA LEU A 106 24.12 -6.75 -7.58
C LEU A 106 24.19 -8.18 -8.15
N PHE A 107 23.16 -8.58 -8.91
CA PHE A 107 22.96 -9.97 -9.32
C PHE A 107 22.89 -10.16 -10.85
N GLY A 108 23.03 -9.08 -11.60
CA GLY A 108 22.80 -9.09 -13.03
C GLY A 108 21.32 -8.93 -13.39
N TRP A 109 21.06 -8.59 -14.66
CA TRP A 109 19.73 -8.31 -15.15
C TRP A 109 19.39 -9.18 -16.37
N ASN A 110 18.35 -9.99 -16.24
CA ASN A 110 17.85 -10.87 -17.30
C ASN A 110 16.31 -10.95 -17.22
N LEU A 111 15.67 -11.63 -18.19
CA LEU A 111 14.21 -11.68 -18.31
C LEU A 111 13.49 -12.26 -17.06
N LEU A 112 14.17 -13.06 -16.25
CA LEU A 112 13.61 -13.61 -15.02
C LEU A 112 13.86 -12.70 -13.80
N SER A 113 14.78 -11.75 -13.90
CA SER A 113 15.18 -10.87 -12.78
C SER A 113 14.00 -10.10 -12.16
N PRO A 114 13.05 -9.51 -12.91
CA PRO A 114 11.89 -8.84 -12.32
C PRO A 114 11.06 -9.77 -11.44
N VAL A 115 10.80 -10.99 -11.91
CA VAL A 115 9.99 -12.00 -11.19
C VAL A 115 10.67 -12.40 -9.88
N ILE A 116 11.95 -12.72 -9.94
CA ILE A 116 12.72 -13.12 -8.74
C ILE A 116 12.77 -11.96 -7.74
N CYS A 117 13.08 -10.75 -8.21
CA CYS A 117 13.14 -9.57 -7.36
C CYS A 117 11.77 -9.27 -6.70
N ASN A 118 10.68 -9.39 -7.45
CA ASN A 118 9.33 -9.21 -6.94
C ASN A 118 8.99 -10.20 -5.83
N VAL A 119 9.30 -11.48 -6.02
CA VAL A 119 9.05 -12.52 -5.02
C VAL A 119 9.90 -12.28 -3.77
N VAL A 120 11.19 -11.96 -3.92
CA VAL A 120 12.10 -11.68 -2.81
C VAL A 120 11.64 -10.44 -2.03
N LEU A 121 11.30 -9.37 -2.74
CA LEU A 121 10.82 -8.12 -2.13
C LEU A 121 9.56 -8.36 -1.28
N LEU A 122 8.58 -9.08 -1.83
CA LEU A 122 7.37 -9.41 -1.09
C LEU A 122 7.61 -10.36 0.08
N THR A 123 8.50 -11.34 -0.09
CA THR A 123 8.92 -12.24 0.99
C THR A 123 9.46 -11.44 2.19
N ILE A 124 10.38 -10.50 1.93
CA ILE A 124 10.94 -9.62 2.97
C ILE A 124 9.83 -8.73 3.56
N THR A 125 8.99 -8.16 2.72
CA THR A 125 7.88 -7.30 3.12
C THR A 125 6.90 -8.00 4.06
N MET A 126 6.47 -9.21 3.72
CA MET A 126 5.54 -10.00 4.53
C MET A 126 6.15 -10.39 5.87
N PHE A 127 7.44 -10.74 5.87
CA PHE A 127 8.18 -11.00 7.10
C PHE A 127 8.17 -9.78 8.03
N VAL A 128 8.60 -8.63 7.51
CA VAL A 128 8.69 -7.37 8.28
C VAL A 128 7.31 -6.91 8.75
N PHE A 129 6.29 -7.02 7.89
CA PHE A 129 4.92 -6.67 8.25
C PHE A 129 4.42 -7.47 9.46
N VAL A 130 4.56 -8.79 9.44
CA VAL A 130 4.14 -9.64 10.56
C VAL A 130 4.95 -9.35 11.81
N TRP A 131 6.23 -9.07 11.67
CA TRP A 131 7.09 -8.68 12.79
C TRP A 131 6.66 -7.38 13.45
N LEU A 132 6.23 -6.39 12.66
CA LEU A 132 5.74 -5.10 13.13
C LEU A 132 4.36 -5.20 13.77
N VAL A 133 3.43 -5.88 13.10
CA VAL A 133 2.00 -5.92 13.47
C VAL A 133 1.72 -6.93 14.57
N LYS A 134 2.45 -8.06 14.58
CA LYS A 134 2.25 -9.20 15.49
C LYS A 134 0.80 -9.70 15.48
N PRO A 135 0.29 -10.16 14.33
CA PRO A 135 -1.10 -10.59 14.20
C PRO A 135 -1.38 -11.82 15.06
N THR A 136 -2.63 -12.00 15.46
CA THR A 136 -3.13 -13.26 16.02
C THR A 136 -3.15 -14.34 14.93
N TRP A 137 -3.25 -15.63 15.31
CA TRP A 137 -3.38 -16.72 14.34
C TRP A 137 -4.61 -16.58 13.44
N LYS A 138 -5.72 -16.09 13.99
CA LYS A 138 -6.95 -15.82 13.22
C LYS A 138 -6.72 -14.74 12.16
N GLN A 139 -6.10 -13.64 12.55
CA GLN A 139 -5.73 -12.55 11.62
C GLN A 139 -4.75 -13.02 10.56
N LEU A 140 -3.73 -13.79 10.93
CA LEU A 140 -2.78 -14.38 9.99
C LEU A 140 -3.50 -15.27 8.97
N GLY A 141 -4.41 -16.15 9.41
CA GLY A 141 -5.21 -16.99 8.54
C GLY A 141 -6.07 -16.18 7.56
N ILE A 142 -6.73 -15.12 8.03
CA ILE A 142 -7.50 -14.21 7.18
C ILE A 142 -6.60 -13.55 6.13
N LEU A 143 -5.45 -13.01 6.54
CA LEU A 143 -4.49 -12.41 5.62
C LEU A 143 -3.98 -13.40 4.58
N THR A 144 -3.64 -14.63 5.01
CA THR A 144 -3.21 -15.69 4.09
C THR A 144 -4.28 -15.98 3.03
N VAL A 145 -5.54 -16.13 3.43
CA VAL A 145 -6.65 -16.36 2.50
C VAL A 145 -6.83 -15.18 1.55
N LEU A 146 -6.82 -13.94 2.06
CA LEU A 146 -6.98 -12.74 1.24
C LEU A 146 -5.89 -12.63 0.18
N PHE A 147 -4.62 -12.79 0.56
CA PHE A 147 -3.50 -12.72 -0.41
C PHE A 147 -3.51 -13.88 -1.40
N SER A 148 -3.86 -15.08 -0.96
CA SER A 148 -3.90 -16.26 -1.86
C SER A 148 -5.03 -16.18 -2.88
N LEU A 149 -6.17 -15.61 -2.51
CA LEU A 149 -7.32 -15.45 -3.40
C LEU A 149 -7.22 -14.19 -4.28
N TYR A 150 -6.32 -13.25 -3.98
CA TYR A 150 -6.15 -12.06 -4.78
C TYR A 150 -5.33 -12.36 -6.04
N SER A 151 -6.01 -12.72 -7.11
CA SER A 151 -5.40 -13.18 -8.36
C SER A 151 -4.44 -12.15 -8.98
N LEU A 152 -4.76 -10.86 -8.88
CA LEU A 152 -3.90 -9.77 -9.36
C LEU A 152 -2.55 -9.74 -8.64
N PHE A 153 -2.51 -10.05 -7.35
CA PHE A 153 -1.29 -10.11 -6.57
C PHE A 153 -0.30 -11.15 -7.15
N VAL A 154 -0.80 -12.36 -7.42
CA VAL A 154 0.02 -13.44 -7.99
C VAL A 154 0.43 -13.13 -9.43
N ARG A 155 -0.50 -12.57 -10.22
CA ARG A 155 -0.23 -12.16 -11.60
C ARG A 155 0.90 -11.13 -11.66
N TYR A 156 0.87 -10.09 -10.84
CA TYR A 156 1.91 -9.08 -10.83
C TYR A 156 3.26 -9.59 -10.30
N MET A 157 3.27 -10.54 -9.36
CA MET A 157 4.52 -11.17 -8.92
C MET A 157 5.24 -11.90 -10.05
N LEU A 158 4.48 -12.58 -10.93
CA LEU A 158 5.01 -13.35 -12.06
C LEU A 158 5.15 -12.50 -13.34
N SER A 159 5.22 -11.20 -13.24
CA SER A 159 5.29 -10.27 -14.37
C SER A 159 6.44 -9.29 -14.26
N GLY A 160 6.75 -8.62 -15.36
CA GLY A 160 7.66 -7.47 -15.42
C GLY A 160 7.01 -6.15 -15.04
N MET A 161 5.91 -6.18 -14.28
CA MET A 161 5.21 -4.98 -13.83
C MET A 161 5.70 -4.54 -12.44
N PRO A 162 6.07 -3.26 -12.26
CA PRO A 162 6.65 -2.76 -11.01
C PRO A 162 5.62 -2.46 -9.92
N GLU A 163 4.33 -2.77 -10.12
CA GLU A 163 3.25 -2.60 -9.14
C GLU A 163 3.56 -3.28 -7.81
N VAL A 164 4.23 -4.42 -7.86
CA VAL A 164 4.67 -5.17 -6.67
C VAL A 164 5.56 -4.33 -5.76
N ILE A 165 6.37 -3.44 -6.31
CA ILE A 165 7.24 -2.54 -5.55
C ILE A 165 6.39 -1.57 -4.72
N CYS A 166 5.43 -0.90 -5.37
CA CYS A 166 4.49 -0.01 -4.67
C CYS A 166 3.69 -0.77 -3.62
N PHE A 167 3.20 -1.96 -3.97
CA PHE A 167 2.41 -2.80 -3.07
C PHE A 167 3.20 -3.22 -1.83
N SER A 168 4.45 -3.59 -2.01
CA SER A 168 5.37 -3.93 -0.92
C SER A 168 5.57 -2.74 0.03
N LEU A 169 5.82 -1.55 -0.51
CA LEU A 169 5.99 -0.34 0.28
C LEU A 169 4.70 0.06 1.02
N LEU A 170 3.54 -0.13 0.40
CA LEU A 170 2.24 0.09 1.05
C LEU A 170 2.03 -0.85 2.24
N ILE A 171 2.31 -2.13 2.09
CA ILE A 171 2.21 -3.11 3.18
C ILE A 171 3.14 -2.71 4.34
N LEU A 172 4.38 -2.30 4.04
CA LEU A 172 5.33 -1.83 5.04
C LEU A 172 4.84 -0.56 5.73
N PHE A 173 4.30 0.39 4.98
CA PHE A 173 3.72 1.62 5.53
C PHE A 173 2.60 1.30 6.54
N TYR A 174 1.66 0.43 6.15
CA TYR A 174 0.59 -0.02 7.05
C TYR A 174 1.12 -0.74 8.29
N GLY A 175 2.10 -1.62 8.12
CA GLY A 175 2.74 -2.30 9.24
C GLY A 175 3.38 -1.33 10.23
N LEU A 176 4.06 -0.30 9.72
CA LEU A 176 4.67 0.77 10.52
C LEU A 176 3.60 1.62 11.21
N ALA A 177 2.53 2.02 10.50
CA ALA A 177 1.44 2.80 11.04
C ALA A 177 0.74 2.07 12.20
N MET A 178 0.35 0.81 12.00
CA MET A 178 -0.23 -0.02 13.05
C MET A 178 0.71 -0.22 14.25
N SER A 179 2.00 -0.42 13.98
CA SER A 179 3.00 -0.54 15.03
C SER A 179 3.25 0.79 15.77
N TYR A 180 3.17 1.92 15.05
CA TYR A 180 3.29 3.26 15.61
C TYR A 180 2.12 3.57 16.55
N LEU A 181 0.90 3.26 16.15
CA LEU A 181 -0.31 3.47 16.96
C LEU A 181 -0.30 2.65 18.25
N LYS A 182 0.29 1.44 18.22
CA LYS A 182 0.48 0.64 19.45
C LYS A 182 1.53 1.23 20.39
N LYS A 183 2.62 1.74 19.84
CA LYS A 183 3.72 2.34 20.59
C LYS A 183 4.44 3.36 19.70
N GLU A 184 4.20 4.63 19.98
CA GLU A 184 4.85 5.74 19.28
C GLU A 184 6.38 5.61 19.33
N SER A 185 7.02 5.86 18.19
CA SER A 185 8.47 5.88 18.06
C SER A 185 8.89 6.84 16.94
N ARG A 186 9.93 7.65 17.20
CA ARG A 186 10.50 8.54 16.18
C ARG A 186 10.97 7.77 14.95
N GLY A 187 11.63 6.63 15.16
CA GLY A 187 12.15 5.80 14.06
C GLY A 187 11.04 5.28 13.16
N LYS A 188 9.90 4.84 13.71
CA LYS A 188 8.76 4.40 12.91
C LYS A 188 8.15 5.55 12.10
N LEU A 189 8.03 6.73 12.70
CA LEU A 189 7.53 7.92 12.01
C LEU A 189 8.46 8.32 10.86
N ILE A 190 9.77 8.36 11.09
CA ILE A 190 10.76 8.61 10.03
C ILE A 190 10.65 7.58 8.90
N ALA A 191 10.54 6.29 9.25
CA ALA A 191 10.38 5.23 8.26
C ALA A 191 9.09 5.39 7.43
N MET A 192 7.97 5.79 8.06
CA MET A 192 6.73 6.12 7.34
C MET A 192 6.92 7.29 6.38
N PHE A 193 7.65 8.36 6.78
CA PHE A 193 7.97 9.46 5.88
C PHE A 193 8.83 9.02 4.71
N VAL A 194 9.89 8.26 4.95
CA VAL A 194 10.74 7.74 3.86
C VAL A 194 9.92 6.92 2.86
N ILE A 195 9.11 5.98 3.35
CA ILE A 195 8.28 5.14 2.48
C ILE A 195 7.24 5.98 1.73
N SER A 196 6.56 6.91 2.38
CA SER A 196 5.52 7.71 1.73
C SER A 196 6.08 8.72 0.73
N VAL A 197 7.26 9.28 0.98
CA VAL A 197 7.98 10.11 -0.01
C VAL A 197 8.35 9.27 -1.22
N LEU A 198 8.94 8.08 -1.03
CA LEU A 198 9.26 7.17 -2.13
C LEU A 198 8.02 6.81 -2.93
N LEU A 199 6.92 6.42 -2.26
CA LEU A 199 5.65 6.12 -2.91
C LEU A 199 5.12 7.31 -3.72
N THR A 200 5.19 8.53 -3.18
CA THR A 200 4.75 9.74 -3.88
C THR A 200 5.63 10.05 -5.09
N LEU A 201 6.95 9.85 -4.98
CA LEU A 201 7.87 10.01 -6.10
C LEU A 201 7.69 8.93 -7.17
N MET A 202 7.29 7.72 -6.78
CA MET A 202 6.94 6.65 -7.71
C MET A 202 5.65 6.95 -8.44
N ARG A 203 4.60 7.30 -7.68
CA ARG A 203 3.24 7.54 -8.19
C ARG A 203 2.60 8.70 -7.41
N PRO A 204 2.38 9.87 -8.02
CA PRO A 204 1.96 11.09 -7.32
C PRO A 204 0.65 10.96 -6.52
N TYR A 205 -0.28 10.11 -6.95
CA TYR A 205 -1.52 9.88 -6.21
C TYR A 205 -1.30 9.18 -4.85
N MET A 206 -0.11 8.62 -4.61
CA MET A 206 0.29 8.08 -3.30
C MET A 206 0.60 9.19 -2.27
N LEU A 207 0.50 10.46 -2.64
CA LEU A 207 0.57 11.62 -1.72
C LEU A 207 -0.36 11.45 -0.50
N LEU A 208 -1.45 10.70 -0.65
CA LEU A 208 -2.36 10.37 0.45
C LEU A 208 -1.63 9.74 1.65
N PHE A 209 -0.66 8.87 1.41
CA PHE A 209 0.13 8.23 2.48
C PHE A 209 1.12 9.19 3.12
N LEU A 210 1.66 10.13 2.34
CA LEU A 210 2.47 11.23 2.89
C LEU A 210 1.62 12.15 3.78
N ALA A 211 0.40 12.46 3.37
CA ALA A 211 -0.53 13.24 4.18
C ALA A 211 -0.86 12.53 5.50
N LEU A 212 -1.02 11.20 5.50
CA LEU A 212 -1.23 10.41 6.71
C LEU A 212 0.00 10.44 7.64
N ALA A 213 1.22 10.34 7.11
CA ALA A 213 2.44 10.48 7.90
C ALA A 213 2.57 11.88 8.51
N CYS A 214 2.23 12.93 7.75
CA CYS A 214 2.14 14.31 8.23
C CYS A 214 1.13 14.45 9.38
N TYR A 215 -0.04 13.86 9.25
CA TYR A 215 -1.06 13.85 10.29
C TYR A 215 -0.53 13.25 11.59
N PHE A 216 0.14 12.10 11.57
CA PHE A 216 0.75 11.52 12.76
C PHE A 216 1.79 12.44 13.39
N TRP A 217 2.58 13.15 12.58
CA TRP A 217 3.55 14.13 13.12
C TRP A 217 2.87 15.32 13.75
N ILE A 218 1.85 15.89 13.11
CA ILE A 218 1.07 17.01 13.62
C ILE A 218 0.40 16.64 14.96
N CYS A 219 -0.17 15.45 15.08
CA CYS A 219 -0.76 14.95 16.32
C CYS A 219 0.27 14.85 17.46
N ARG A 220 1.51 14.50 17.13
CA ARG A 220 2.60 14.38 18.12
C ARG A 220 3.18 15.72 18.54
N ASN A 221 3.37 16.64 17.62
CA ASN A 221 3.90 17.98 17.86
C ASN A 221 3.27 18.96 16.87
N LYS A 222 2.26 19.67 17.32
CA LYS A 222 1.42 20.52 16.46
C LYS A 222 2.24 21.55 15.66
N LYS A 223 3.09 22.35 16.32
CA LYS A 223 3.84 23.43 15.65
C LYS A 223 4.91 22.88 14.70
N ALA A 224 5.79 22.00 15.18
CA ALA A 224 6.83 21.40 14.36
C ALA A 224 6.24 20.50 13.27
N GLY A 225 5.13 19.80 13.57
CA GLY A 225 4.42 18.94 12.61
C GLY A 225 3.88 19.73 11.43
N TRP A 226 3.20 20.85 11.62
CA TRP A 226 2.71 21.69 10.52
C TRP A 226 3.85 22.24 9.66
N ILE A 227 4.85 22.85 10.26
CA ILE A 227 5.98 23.43 9.52
C ILE A 227 6.71 22.35 8.73
N GLY A 228 7.07 21.24 9.40
CA GLY A 228 7.79 20.14 8.75
C GLY A 228 6.97 19.46 7.67
N SER A 229 5.66 19.28 7.85
CA SER A 229 4.78 18.71 6.83
C SER A 229 4.73 19.55 5.56
N ILE A 230 4.59 20.88 5.70
CA ILE A 230 4.62 21.80 4.55
C ILE A 230 5.96 21.67 3.82
N LEU A 231 7.07 21.67 4.55
CA LEU A 231 8.42 21.57 3.95
C LEU A 231 8.62 20.23 3.22
N ILE A 232 8.23 19.10 3.82
CA ILE A 232 8.38 17.78 3.21
C ILE A 232 7.49 17.63 1.97
N VAL A 233 6.24 18.08 2.03
CA VAL A 233 5.32 18.01 0.88
C VAL A 233 5.85 18.90 -0.26
N ALA A 234 6.27 20.13 0.03
CA ALA A 234 6.86 21.02 -0.96
C ALA A 234 8.13 20.44 -1.58
N ALA A 235 9.07 19.94 -0.75
CA ALA A 235 10.29 19.31 -1.23
C ALA A 235 9.99 18.08 -2.11
N THR A 236 9.04 17.24 -1.71
CA THR A 236 8.62 16.07 -2.50
C THR A 236 8.01 16.49 -3.84
N GLY A 237 7.16 17.51 -3.85
CA GLY A 237 6.56 18.06 -5.07
C GLY A 237 7.59 18.65 -6.02
N ILE A 238 8.53 19.44 -5.50
CA ILE A 238 9.65 20.00 -6.28
C ILE A 238 10.50 18.88 -6.87
N THR A 239 10.89 17.89 -6.03
CA THR A 239 11.69 16.75 -6.49
C THR A 239 10.96 15.98 -7.60
N TYR A 240 9.66 15.72 -7.45
CA TYR A 240 8.87 15.08 -8.49
C TYR A 240 8.84 15.90 -9.79
N ALA A 241 8.62 17.21 -9.70
CA ALA A 241 8.61 18.11 -10.85
C ALA A 241 9.96 18.11 -11.58
N LEU A 242 11.08 18.16 -10.84
CA LEU A 242 12.43 18.07 -11.41
C LEU A 242 12.68 16.73 -12.10
N ILE A 243 12.34 15.61 -11.45
CA ILE A 243 12.45 14.29 -12.05
C ILE A 243 11.65 14.22 -13.36
N LYS A 244 10.41 14.70 -13.35
CA LYS A 244 9.57 14.70 -14.55
C LYS A 244 10.11 15.60 -15.64
N HIS A 245 10.62 16.77 -15.29
CA HIS A 245 11.20 17.72 -16.27
C HIS A 245 12.45 17.16 -16.96
N TYR A 246 13.36 16.54 -16.19
CA TYR A 246 14.64 16.07 -16.74
C TYR A 246 14.60 14.64 -17.27
N LEU A 247 13.72 13.80 -16.77
CA LEU A 247 13.69 12.37 -17.06
C LEU A 247 12.34 11.90 -17.64
N GLY A 248 11.36 12.80 -17.80
CA GLY A 248 10.07 12.47 -18.41
C GLY A 248 10.16 12.39 -19.93
N ALA A 249 9.44 11.46 -20.54
CA ALA A 249 9.31 11.39 -21.98
C ALA A 249 8.36 12.49 -22.49
N GLU A 250 8.77 13.26 -23.48
CA GLU A 250 8.04 14.43 -23.98
C GLU A 250 6.69 14.09 -24.60
N TYR A 251 6.56 12.90 -25.19
CA TYR A 251 5.35 12.46 -25.90
C TYR A 251 4.31 11.74 -25.02
N PHE A 252 4.60 11.52 -23.74
CA PHE A 252 3.59 10.99 -22.83
C PHE A 252 2.61 12.08 -22.41
N THR A 253 1.33 11.77 -22.57
CA THR A 253 0.26 12.62 -22.04
C THR A 253 0.42 12.81 -20.54
N PRO A 254 0.11 14.00 -20.01
CA PRO A 254 0.17 14.25 -18.59
C PRO A 254 -0.67 13.22 -17.82
N LEU A 255 -0.09 12.61 -16.77
CA LEU A 255 -0.78 11.64 -15.90
C LEU A 255 -2.00 12.21 -15.18
N PHE A 256 -2.01 13.52 -15.01
CA PHE A 256 -3.10 14.24 -14.39
C PHE A 256 -3.82 15.07 -15.42
N TYR A 257 -5.10 14.83 -15.54
CA TYR A 257 -6.00 15.72 -16.25
C TYR A 257 -6.16 17.00 -15.42
N THR A 258 -5.45 18.05 -15.83
CA THR A 258 -5.42 19.35 -15.14
C THR A 258 -6.27 20.43 -15.81
N ASP A 259 -7.01 20.08 -16.86
CA ASP A 259 -7.82 21.05 -17.62
C ASP A 259 -8.87 21.75 -16.76
N TRP A 260 -9.37 21.07 -15.71
CA TRP A 260 -10.25 21.69 -14.73
C TRP A 260 -9.56 22.85 -13.97
N ILE A 261 -8.24 22.78 -13.75
CA ILE A 261 -7.46 23.87 -13.13
C ILE A 261 -7.33 25.03 -14.12
N THR A 262 -6.94 24.74 -15.36
CA THR A 262 -6.80 25.79 -16.39
C THR A 262 -8.13 26.48 -16.64
N THR A 263 -9.25 25.76 -16.66
CA THR A 263 -10.61 26.31 -16.81
C THR A 263 -10.96 27.35 -15.73
N PHE A 264 -10.43 27.23 -14.50
CA PHE A 264 -10.63 28.27 -13.47
C PHE A 264 -10.01 29.60 -13.87
N PHE A 265 -8.89 29.57 -14.58
CA PHE A 265 -8.15 30.77 -14.96
C PHE A 265 -8.55 31.32 -16.33
N THR A 266 -9.00 30.45 -17.26
CA THR A 266 -9.39 30.86 -18.62
C THR A 266 -10.87 31.23 -18.72
N ASP A 267 -11.76 30.41 -18.13
CA ASP A 267 -13.20 30.46 -18.33
C ASP A 267 -13.96 30.90 -17.06
N GLY A 268 -13.21 31.16 -15.98
CA GLY A 268 -13.73 31.66 -14.72
C GLY A 268 -14.15 30.59 -13.71
N ILE A 269 -14.39 31.05 -12.48
CA ILE A 269 -14.58 30.17 -11.29
C ILE A 269 -15.78 29.21 -11.47
N GLY A 270 -16.91 29.70 -12.04
CA GLY A 270 -18.11 28.86 -12.25
C GLY A 270 -17.87 27.72 -13.25
N ALA A 271 -17.15 27.99 -14.33
CA ALA A 271 -16.77 27.00 -15.33
C ALA A 271 -15.77 25.97 -14.74
N GLY A 272 -14.79 26.41 -13.97
CA GLY A 272 -13.84 25.56 -13.29
C GLY A 272 -14.53 24.57 -12.35
N PHE A 273 -15.47 25.03 -11.51
CA PHE A 273 -16.24 24.13 -10.64
C PHE A 273 -17.12 23.15 -11.44
N ARG A 274 -17.77 23.59 -12.51
CA ARG A 274 -18.56 22.71 -13.36
C ARG A 274 -17.70 21.61 -13.98
N ASN A 275 -16.53 21.96 -14.49
CA ASN A 275 -15.57 21.00 -15.06
C ASN A 275 -15.06 20.04 -13.98
N LEU A 276 -14.68 20.52 -12.80
CA LEU A 276 -14.22 19.69 -11.67
C LEU A 276 -15.31 18.69 -11.25
N PHE A 277 -16.51 19.14 -10.98
CA PHE A 277 -17.59 18.25 -10.55
C PHE A 277 -18.04 17.30 -11.68
N GLY A 278 -18.04 17.75 -12.93
CA GLY A 278 -18.28 16.89 -14.09
C GLY A 278 -17.24 15.77 -14.18
N THR A 279 -15.95 16.10 -14.03
CA THR A 279 -14.86 15.12 -14.04
C THR A 279 -14.99 14.14 -12.88
N LEU A 280 -15.26 14.61 -11.66
CA LEU A 280 -15.46 13.75 -10.49
C LEU A 280 -16.67 12.81 -10.66
N TYR A 281 -17.76 13.32 -11.21
CA TYR A 281 -18.95 12.52 -11.49
C TYR A 281 -18.65 11.40 -12.50
N TRP A 282 -18.03 11.73 -13.63
CA TRP A 282 -17.70 10.73 -14.66
C TRP A 282 -16.69 9.70 -14.18
N LYS A 283 -15.66 10.13 -13.45
CA LYS A 283 -14.69 9.22 -12.85
C LYS A 283 -15.30 8.33 -11.77
N GLY A 284 -16.21 8.87 -10.97
CA GLY A 284 -16.99 8.08 -10.01
C GLY A 284 -17.89 7.04 -10.68
N LEU A 285 -18.55 7.42 -11.77
CA LEU A 285 -19.40 6.51 -12.54
C LEU A 285 -18.57 5.42 -13.25
N GLU A 286 -17.42 5.78 -13.81
CA GLU A 286 -16.47 4.84 -14.41
C GLU A 286 -15.97 3.83 -13.37
N PHE A 287 -15.57 4.29 -12.18
CA PHE A 287 -15.18 3.44 -11.07
C PHE A 287 -16.30 2.48 -10.64
N TYR A 288 -17.53 3.01 -10.50
CA TYR A 288 -18.69 2.20 -10.15
C TYR A 288 -18.97 1.10 -11.18
N ARG A 289 -18.94 1.46 -12.48
CA ARG A 289 -19.11 0.48 -13.57
C ARG A 289 -18.02 -0.59 -13.53
N HIS A 290 -16.77 -0.20 -13.34
CA HIS A 290 -15.65 -1.13 -13.23
C HIS A 290 -15.81 -2.11 -12.05
N CYS A 291 -16.28 -1.64 -10.91
CA CYS A 291 -16.56 -2.50 -9.76
C CYS A 291 -17.66 -3.52 -10.04
N ILE A 292 -18.72 -3.13 -10.74
CA ILE A 292 -19.84 -4.02 -11.08
C ILE A 292 -19.44 -5.01 -12.16
N GLU A 293 -18.81 -4.54 -13.23
CA GLU A 293 -18.37 -5.39 -14.35
C GLU A 293 -17.28 -6.36 -13.90
N GLY A 294 -16.29 -5.90 -13.13
CA GLY A 294 -15.25 -6.75 -12.55
C GLY A 294 -15.84 -7.84 -11.67
N GLY A 295 -16.79 -7.49 -10.78
CA GLY A 295 -17.48 -8.46 -9.93
C GLY A 295 -18.32 -9.46 -10.73
N ARG A 296 -19.02 -9.01 -11.74
CA ARG A 296 -19.86 -9.85 -12.61
C ARG A 296 -19.00 -10.81 -13.46
N ASN A 297 -17.94 -10.31 -14.06
CA ASN A 297 -17.04 -11.11 -14.88
C ASN A 297 -16.24 -12.10 -14.04
N GLY A 298 -15.80 -11.72 -12.84
CA GLY A 298 -15.14 -12.60 -11.88
C GLY A 298 -16.04 -13.76 -11.45
N LEU A 299 -17.32 -13.50 -11.19
CA LEU A 299 -18.30 -14.56 -10.87
C LEU A 299 -18.57 -15.47 -12.07
N ALA A 300 -18.68 -14.90 -13.28
CA ALA A 300 -18.94 -15.66 -14.49
C ALA A 300 -17.75 -16.52 -14.95
N SER A 301 -16.52 -16.06 -14.71
CA SER A 301 -15.30 -16.78 -15.09
C SER A 301 -14.85 -17.82 -14.05
N GLY A 302 -15.55 -17.96 -12.92
CA GLY A 302 -15.11 -18.80 -11.82
C GLY A 302 -13.81 -18.31 -11.14
N ALA A 303 -13.24 -17.21 -11.63
CA ALA A 303 -12.17 -16.49 -10.94
C ALA A 303 -12.81 -15.75 -9.78
N PHE A 304 -12.65 -16.28 -8.59
CA PHE A 304 -13.10 -15.63 -7.37
C PHE A 304 -12.57 -14.20 -7.32
N PHE A 305 -13.49 -13.26 -7.48
CA PHE A 305 -13.33 -11.84 -7.26
C PHE A 305 -12.10 -11.20 -7.92
N ASP A 306 -12.27 -10.39 -8.92
CA ASP A 306 -11.45 -9.21 -9.07
C ASP A 306 -11.52 -8.49 -7.73
N GLY A 307 -10.49 -8.56 -6.92
CA GLY A 307 -10.51 -8.33 -5.47
C GLY A 307 -11.13 -7.03 -4.96
N TYR A 308 -11.56 -6.13 -5.85
CA TYR A 308 -12.19 -4.86 -5.53
C TYR A 308 -13.49 -4.99 -4.76
N LEU A 309 -14.37 -5.89 -5.15
CA LEU A 309 -15.66 -6.09 -4.47
C LEU A 309 -15.47 -6.70 -3.08
N LEU A 310 -14.54 -7.64 -2.96
CA LEU A 310 -14.19 -8.24 -1.68
C LEU A 310 -13.54 -7.21 -0.74
N VAL A 311 -12.59 -6.43 -1.26
CA VAL A 311 -11.94 -5.35 -0.49
C VAL A 311 -12.95 -4.29 -0.08
N LEU A 312 -13.82 -3.84 -0.99
CA LEU A 312 -14.91 -2.90 -0.67
C LEU A 312 -15.85 -3.46 0.39
N LEU A 313 -16.26 -4.72 0.27
CA LEU A 313 -17.12 -5.39 1.25
C LEU A 313 -16.45 -5.45 2.62
N ILE A 314 -15.17 -5.85 2.68
CA ILE A 314 -14.39 -5.90 3.92
C ILE A 314 -14.29 -4.51 4.55
N LEU A 315 -13.97 -3.48 3.77
CA LEU A 315 -13.86 -2.10 4.23
C LEU A 315 -15.22 -1.57 4.73
N LEU A 316 -16.32 -1.88 4.05
CA LEU A 316 -17.68 -1.50 4.46
C LEU A 316 -18.06 -2.19 5.77
N VAL A 317 -17.82 -3.50 5.89
CA VAL A 317 -18.08 -4.26 7.12
C VAL A 317 -17.23 -3.73 8.27
N GLN A 318 -15.95 -3.50 8.04
CA GLN A 318 -15.05 -2.95 9.05
C GLN A 318 -15.50 -1.55 9.48
N SER A 319 -15.78 -0.66 8.54
CA SER A 319 -16.28 0.70 8.81
C SER A 319 -17.59 0.67 9.62
N PHE A 320 -18.50 -0.25 9.30
CA PHE A 320 -19.74 -0.42 10.05
C PHE A 320 -19.47 -0.89 11.49
N LEU A 321 -18.56 -1.85 11.70
CA LEU A 321 -18.17 -2.34 13.01
C LEU A 321 -17.51 -1.23 13.84
N ASP A 322 -16.67 -0.41 13.22
CA ASP A 322 -15.97 0.71 13.85
C ASP A 322 -16.96 1.81 14.27
N ILE A 323 -17.90 2.19 13.40
CA ILE A 323 -18.98 3.14 13.72
C ILE A 323 -19.84 2.59 14.89
N ARG A 324 -20.15 1.31 14.88
CA ARG A 324 -20.92 0.68 15.97
C ARG A 324 -20.17 0.72 17.31
N THR A 325 -18.86 0.44 17.26
CA THR A 325 -17.98 0.48 18.44
C THR A 325 -17.85 1.90 18.99
N LEU A 326 -17.73 2.90 18.11
CA LEU A 326 -17.73 4.31 18.44
C LEU A 326 -19.02 4.79 19.10
N ARG A 327 -20.16 4.40 18.51
CA ARG A 327 -21.46 4.76 19.10
C ARG A 327 -21.62 4.17 20.51
N ARG A 328 -21.09 2.95 20.73
CA ARG A 328 -21.07 2.31 22.04
C ARG A 328 -20.14 3.06 23.01
N ALA A 329 -18.92 3.41 22.57
CA ALA A 329 -17.95 4.17 23.38
C ALA A 329 -18.50 5.55 23.78
N LYS A 330 -19.06 6.31 22.82
CA LYS A 330 -19.73 7.61 23.12
C LYS A 330 -20.93 7.47 24.05
N ARG A 331 -21.68 6.38 23.96
CA ARG A 331 -22.81 6.10 24.87
C ARG A 331 -22.31 5.83 26.29
N VAL A 332 -21.26 5.05 26.42
CA VAL A 332 -20.60 4.77 27.72
C VAL A 332 -20.01 6.04 28.33
N GLU A 333 -19.37 6.88 27.53
CA GLU A 333 -18.80 8.17 27.96
C GLU A 333 -19.91 9.14 28.41
N ARG A 334 -21.04 9.21 27.69
CA ARG A 334 -22.19 10.03 28.06
C ARG A 334 -22.82 9.56 29.37
N ILE A 335 -23.00 8.25 29.58
CA ILE A 335 -23.50 7.67 30.81
C ILE A 335 -22.52 7.92 31.99
N ALA A 336 -21.21 7.95 31.70
CA ALA A 336 -20.19 8.22 32.71
C ALA A 336 -20.13 9.70 33.14
N MET A 337 -20.73 10.61 32.36
CA MET A 337 -20.76 12.07 32.65
C MET A 337 -22.03 12.50 33.39
N GLU A 338 -23.04 11.66 33.56
CA GLU A 338 -24.24 12.03 34.35
C GLU A 338 -23.94 11.92 35.86
N PRO A 339 -24.08 13.03 36.63
CA PRO A 339 -23.61 13.08 38.02
C PRO A 339 -24.33 12.15 39.01
N GLU A 340 -25.61 11.83 38.74
CA GLU A 340 -26.40 10.96 39.63
C GLU A 340 -26.06 9.46 39.50
N ASP A 341 -25.64 9.04 38.34
CA ASP A 341 -25.25 7.63 38.11
C ASP A 341 -23.84 7.28 38.57
N LYS A 342 -22.99 8.28 38.78
CA LYS A 342 -21.61 8.06 39.22
C LYS A 342 -21.50 7.32 40.53
N LYS A 343 -22.32 7.69 41.53
CA LYS A 343 -22.36 7.03 42.83
C LYS A 343 -22.89 5.59 42.79
N VAL A 344 -23.90 5.36 41.98
CA VAL A 344 -24.50 4.01 41.82
C VAL A 344 -23.50 3.11 41.05
N ARG A 345 -22.79 3.66 40.12
CA ARG A 345 -21.82 2.91 39.31
C ARG A 345 -20.54 2.59 40.07
N GLU A 346 -20.02 3.54 40.89
CA GLU A 346 -18.87 3.29 41.75
C GLU A 346 -19.20 2.24 42.82
N ALA A 347 -20.47 2.16 43.29
CA ALA A 347 -20.94 1.17 44.22
C ALA A 347 -21.11 -0.25 43.57
N LEU A 348 -21.45 -0.33 42.28
CA LEU A 348 -21.69 -1.60 41.57
C LEU A 348 -20.45 -2.17 40.89
N PHE A 349 -19.54 -1.33 40.37
CA PHE A 349 -18.45 -1.75 39.50
C PHE A 349 -17.05 -1.24 39.94
N GLY A 350 -16.96 -0.55 41.06
CA GLY A 350 -15.73 0.08 41.49
C GLY A 350 -15.36 1.33 40.67
N PRO A 351 -14.31 2.07 41.02
CA PRO A 351 -13.89 3.30 40.33
C PRO A 351 -13.37 2.97 38.95
N TYR A 352 -14.25 3.07 37.96
CA TYR A 352 -13.91 2.88 36.55
C TYR A 352 -13.45 4.21 35.95
N THR A 353 -12.17 4.51 36.09
CA THR A 353 -11.53 5.56 35.30
C THR A 353 -11.07 4.95 33.97
N LEU A 354 -11.65 5.40 32.85
CA LEU A 354 -11.01 5.22 31.56
C LEU A 354 -9.62 5.86 31.66
N THR A 355 -8.59 5.04 31.80
CA THR A 355 -7.22 5.53 31.83
C THR A 355 -6.97 6.32 30.55
N GLU A 356 -6.15 7.38 30.62
CA GLU A 356 -5.79 8.19 29.45
C GLU A 356 -5.23 7.31 28.31
N ASP A 357 -4.58 6.21 28.67
CA ASP A 357 -4.10 5.19 27.70
C ASP A 357 -5.24 4.51 26.94
N ARG A 358 -6.35 4.24 27.60
CA ARG A 358 -7.51 3.60 26.95
C ARG A 358 -8.30 4.59 26.10
N LYS A 359 -8.37 5.88 26.48
CA LYS A 359 -8.93 6.94 25.65
C LYS A 359 -8.08 7.13 24.40
N ARG A 360 -6.76 7.10 24.55
CA ARG A 360 -5.79 7.21 23.44
C ARG A 360 -5.82 6.00 22.52
N GLU A 361 -5.97 4.79 23.05
CA GLU A 361 -6.14 3.56 22.28
C GLU A 361 -7.44 3.59 21.47
N LEU A 362 -8.55 4.03 22.05
CA LEU A 362 -9.83 4.19 21.35
C LEU A 362 -9.75 5.29 20.28
N HIS A 363 -9.09 6.41 20.56
CA HIS A 363 -8.87 7.48 19.59
C HIS A 363 -8.02 7.00 18.43
N ASN A 364 -6.98 6.23 18.68
CA ASN A 364 -6.08 5.67 17.67
C ASN A 364 -6.74 4.57 16.83
N GLN A 365 -7.70 3.82 17.39
CA GLN A 365 -8.51 2.85 16.63
C GLN A 365 -9.53 3.52 15.69
N LEU A 366 -9.77 4.83 15.87
CA LEU A 366 -10.68 5.65 15.05
C LEU A 366 -10.04 6.23 13.80
N VAL A 367 -8.72 6.34 13.81
CA VAL A 367 -7.94 6.99 12.76
C VAL A 367 -7.46 5.99 11.70
N ILE A 368 -7.60 4.69 11.95
CA ILE A 368 -7.29 3.61 11.03
C ILE A 368 -8.55 3.11 10.34
#